data_41547e6ff9be9d75e409d58a0bf88a11
#
_entry.id   41547e6ff9be9d75e409d58a0bf88a11
#
_cell.length_a   1.000
_cell.length_b   1.000
_cell.length_c   1.000
_cell.angle_alpha   90.00
_cell.angle_beta   90.00
_cell.angle_gamma   90.00
#
_symmetry.space_group_name_H-M   'P 1'
#
loop_
_entity.id
_entity.type
_entity.pdbx_description
1 polymer ?
#
loop_
_entity_poly.entity_id
_entity_poly.type
_entity_poly.pdbx_seq_one_letter_code
_entity_poly.pdbx_strand_id
1 'polypeptide(L)'
;MDRFCDPADPEGSASRLYRDAWGDVVRRGTGGVERLRQDFVRTTADRPWDAMRLLVTAYYLDALDEFRALLARLVAREQDAGAAGNAMTLLQLLMLDHMGAGRWDEAEQTGRRGLELTTRHGYALFAHQFRAFLAMLAAYRGDTDSADGHRRAVEAWAGPRRIGYLTQYANAVGVMTALARSDHATAYRFATAITAPGEFAPHSQQAPRTLLDFVEAAVRSGHLGEARRHAQAALAAGLPALSPRLALVTAGAQAMTAQEEDASGLYEHALALPGAALFPFEAARIRLAHGERLRRDHETTAAREQLEVALRILTDLGGHPWAERARAELTATGVGIGTRGGGWQSLTVQERQIAQLAATGLTNKEIGAKLFLSPRTVSSHLYRIFPKLGITSRAALRDALDAGTVPPDEG
;
A
#
# COMPACT_ATOMS: atom_id res chain seq x y z
N MET A 1 -13.33 30.46 -20.87
CA MET A 1 -12.41 30.29 -19.73
C MET A 1 -12.05 31.60 -19.05
N ASP A 2 -12.36 32.74 -19.69
CA ASP A 2 -11.98 34.08 -19.20
C ASP A 2 -12.99 34.77 -18.25
N ARG A 3 -14.03 34.09 -17.80
CA ARG A 3 -15.08 34.69 -16.93
C ARG A 3 -14.82 34.59 -15.43
N PHE A 4 -13.67 34.10 -15.01
CA PHE A 4 -13.30 33.93 -13.59
C PHE A 4 -12.06 34.75 -13.16
N CYS A 5 -11.64 35.73 -13.96
CA CYS A 5 -10.65 36.71 -13.52
C CYS A 5 -11.37 37.79 -12.71
N ASP A 6 -10.98 37.93 -11.43
CA ASP A 6 -11.33 39.06 -10.61
C ASP A 6 -10.67 40.32 -11.24
N PRO A 7 -11.45 41.32 -11.69
CA PRO A 7 -10.88 42.53 -12.27
C PRO A 7 -10.01 43.36 -11.28
N ALA A 8 -10.11 43.07 -9.98
CA ALA A 8 -9.35 43.72 -8.94
C ALA A 8 -7.96 43.07 -8.70
N ASP A 9 -7.65 41.92 -9.33
CA ASP A 9 -6.34 41.28 -9.27
C ASP A 9 -5.83 40.97 -10.69
N PRO A 10 -5.40 41.96 -11.47
CA PRO A 10 -4.94 41.82 -12.85
C PRO A 10 -3.68 40.96 -12.99
N GLU A 11 -2.96 40.71 -11.90
CA GLU A 11 -1.82 39.80 -11.84
C GLU A 11 -2.12 38.46 -11.16
N GLY A 12 -3.35 38.22 -10.75
CA GLY A 12 -3.92 37.08 -10.01
C GLY A 12 -3.00 35.89 -9.86
N SER A 13 -2.12 35.93 -8.86
CA SER A 13 -1.07 34.94 -8.69
C SER A 13 -1.65 33.50 -8.59
N ALA A 14 -2.71 33.34 -7.80
CA ALA A 14 -3.34 32.03 -7.59
C ALA A 14 -4.07 31.50 -8.84
N SER A 15 -4.75 32.36 -9.61
CA SER A 15 -5.43 31.93 -10.84
C SER A 15 -4.45 31.64 -11.98
N ARG A 16 -3.34 32.38 -12.06
CA ARG A 16 -2.25 32.13 -13.01
C ARG A 16 -1.55 30.82 -12.67
N LEU A 17 -1.19 30.63 -11.41
CA LEU A 17 -0.61 29.39 -10.89
C LEU A 17 -1.45 28.15 -11.18
N TYR A 18 -2.75 28.23 -10.92
CA TYR A 18 -3.67 27.15 -11.20
C TYR A 18 -3.70 26.81 -12.70
N ARG A 19 -3.69 27.81 -13.59
CA ARG A 19 -3.63 27.58 -15.04
C ARG A 19 -2.29 26.99 -15.48
N ASP A 20 -1.19 27.51 -14.95
CA ASP A 20 0.16 27.06 -15.30
C ASP A 20 0.41 25.65 -14.74
N ALA A 21 0.00 25.39 -13.51
CA ALA A 21 0.09 24.08 -12.91
C ALA A 21 -0.80 23.04 -13.63
N TRP A 22 -2.02 23.41 -14.07
CA TRP A 22 -2.81 22.56 -14.96
C TRP A 22 -2.12 22.34 -16.31
N GLY A 23 -1.48 23.36 -16.86
CA GLY A 23 -0.68 23.22 -18.06
C GLY A 23 0.48 22.25 -17.87
N ASP A 24 1.11 22.25 -16.72
CA ASP A 24 2.18 21.33 -16.36
C ASP A 24 1.66 19.90 -16.09
N VAL A 25 0.51 19.75 -15.44
CA VAL A 25 -0.17 18.44 -15.31
C VAL A 25 -0.42 17.83 -16.69
N VAL A 26 -0.97 18.61 -17.62
CA VAL A 26 -1.28 18.14 -18.99
C VAL A 26 -0.02 17.84 -19.78
N ARG A 27 1.05 18.64 -19.63
CA ARG A 27 2.32 18.46 -20.33
C ARG A 27 3.32 17.57 -19.58
N ARG A 28 3.03 17.19 -18.34
CA ARG A 28 3.96 16.54 -17.39
C ARG A 28 5.25 17.34 -17.20
N GLY A 29 5.12 18.67 -17.12
CA GLY A 29 6.25 19.54 -16.81
C GLY A 29 6.64 19.46 -15.35
N THR A 30 7.94 19.36 -15.06
CA THR A 30 8.47 19.32 -13.68
C THR A 30 8.44 20.66 -12.97
N GLY A 31 8.28 21.76 -13.70
CA GLY A 31 8.27 23.11 -13.15
C GLY A 31 7.03 23.46 -12.30
N GLY A 32 5.95 22.67 -12.40
CA GLY A 32 4.71 22.92 -11.66
C GLY A 32 4.84 22.75 -10.17
N VAL A 33 5.55 21.71 -9.72
CA VAL A 33 5.76 21.44 -8.29
C VAL A 33 6.60 22.54 -7.64
N GLU A 34 7.67 22.96 -8.29
CA GLU A 34 8.54 24.02 -7.77
C GLU A 34 7.80 25.36 -7.68
N ARG A 35 7.00 25.70 -8.68
CA ARG A 35 6.11 26.87 -8.63
C ARG A 35 5.09 26.77 -7.51
N LEU A 36 4.46 25.62 -7.32
CA LEU A 36 3.57 25.39 -6.19
C LEU A 36 4.26 25.64 -4.85
N ARG A 37 5.48 25.12 -4.66
CA ARG A 37 6.26 25.35 -3.43
C ARG A 37 6.50 26.82 -3.17
N GLN A 38 6.97 27.57 -4.18
CA GLN A 38 7.28 29.00 -4.06
C GLN A 38 6.04 29.83 -3.74
N ASP A 39 4.91 29.51 -4.29
CA ASP A 39 3.70 30.31 -4.20
C ASP A 39 2.78 29.88 -3.06
N PHE A 40 2.89 28.66 -2.56
CA PHE A 40 2.26 28.27 -1.29
C PHE A 40 2.74 29.13 -0.12
N VAL A 41 4.01 29.52 -0.12
CA VAL A 41 4.58 30.42 0.88
C VAL A 41 3.95 31.82 0.79
N ARG A 42 3.53 32.26 -0.40
CA ARG A 42 2.96 33.57 -0.66
C ARG A 42 1.43 33.62 -0.53
N THR A 43 0.72 32.54 -0.81
CA THR A 43 -0.75 32.50 -0.89
C THR A 43 -1.40 32.11 0.44
N THR A 44 -0.61 32.00 1.52
CA THR A 44 -1.09 31.57 2.83
C THR A 44 -2.19 32.46 3.39
N ALA A 45 -3.25 31.85 3.83
CA ALA A 45 -4.25 32.24 4.81
C ALA A 45 -5.45 33.07 4.36
N ASP A 46 -5.36 33.98 3.40
CA ASP A 46 -6.46 34.96 3.21
C ASP A 46 -7.61 34.46 2.31
N ARG A 47 -7.36 33.43 1.46
CA ARG A 47 -8.35 32.91 0.52
C ARG A 47 -8.40 31.38 0.56
N PRO A 48 -9.30 30.78 1.34
CA PRO A 48 -9.44 29.31 1.46
C PRO A 48 -9.62 28.59 0.13
N TRP A 49 -10.33 29.22 -0.78
CA TRP A 49 -10.62 28.67 -2.11
C TRP A 49 -9.37 28.52 -2.97
N ASP A 50 -8.46 29.45 -2.90
CA ASP A 50 -7.20 29.38 -3.64
C ASP A 50 -6.27 28.32 -3.05
N ALA A 51 -6.19 28.21 -1.74
CA ALA A 51 -5.44 27.15 -1.07
C ALA A 51 -5.99 25.76 -1.43
N MET A 52 -7.31 25.57 -1.51
CA MET A 52 -7.92 24.32 -1.94
C MET A 52 -7.56 23.97 -3.39
N ARG A 53 -7.59 24.93 -4.31
CA ARG A 53 -7.18 24.73 -5.71
C ARG A 53 -5.73 24.27 -5.82
N LEU A 54 -4.84 24.88 -5.04
CA LEU A 54 -3.43 24.52 -5.01
C LEU A 54 -3.24 23.08 -4.48
N LEU A 55 -3.96 22.69 -3.43
CA LEU A 55 -3.94 21.31 -2.92
C LEU A 55 -4.47 20.28 -3.93
N VAL A 56 -5.54 20.62 -4.65
CA VAL A 56 -6.01 19.79 -5.76
C VAL A 56 -4.93 19.64 -6.83
N THR A 57 -4.25 20.73 -7.17
CA THR A 57 -3.15 20.70 -8.15
C THR A 57 -1.97 19.86 -7.62
N ALA A 58 -1.61 20.00 -6.35
CA ALA A 58 -0.58 19.19 -5.71
C ALA A 58 -0.92 17.68 -5.79
N TYR A 59 -2.18 17.32 -5.57
CA TYR A 59 -2.64 15.94 -5.77
C TYR A 59 -2.41 15.45 -7.20
N TYR A 60 -2.72 16.26 -8.21
CA TYR A 60 -2.53 15.90 -9.62
C TYR A 60 -1.05 15.78 -10.00
N LEU A 61 -0.19 16.56 -9.37
CA LEU A 61 1.27 16.49 -9.54
C LEU A 61 1.93 15.42 -8.66
N ASP A 62 1.14 14.66 -7.89
CA ASP A 62 1.60 13.63 -6.96
C ASP A 62 2.54 14.17 -5.86
N ALA A 63 2.29 15.41 -5.42
CA ALA A 63 3.07 16.17 -4.46
C ALA A 63 2.25 16.58 -3.21
N LEU A 64 1.16 15.87 -2.92
CA LEU A 64 0.24 16.22 -1.82
C LEU A 64 0.89 16.10 -0.44
N ASP A 65 1.79 15.14 -0.28
CA ASP A 65 2.54 14.88 0.95
C ASP A 65 3.37 16.08 1.41
N GLU A 66 3.85 16.92 0.50
CA GLU A 66 4.58 18.15 0.81
C GLU A 66 3.70 19.20 1.50
N PHE A 67 2.40 19.17 1.27
CA PHE A 67 1.44 20.16 1.76
C PHE A 67 0.55 19.66 2.89
N ARG A 68 0.89 18.51 3.50
CA ARG A 68 0.13 17.85 4.56
C ARG A 68 -0.26 18.76 5.72
N ALA A 69 0.67 19.57 6.23
CA ALA A 69 0.41 20.45 7.37
C ALA A 69 -0.60 21.55 7.02
N LEU A 70 -0.58 22.06 5.79
CA LEU A 70 -1.55 23.04 5.31
C LEU A 70 -2.93 22.40 5.13
N LEU A 71 -2.96 21.21 4.52
CA LEU A 71 -4.20 20.44 4.31
C LEU A 71 -4.91 20.19 5.65
N ALA A 72 -4.18 19.73 6.67
CA ALA A 72 -4.74 19.49 8.00
C ALA A 72 -5.34 20.76 8.64
N ARG A 73 -4.64 21.90 8.54
CA ARG A 73 -5.15 23.18 9.05
C ARG A 73 -6.41 23.65 8.33
N LEU A 74 -6.47 23.49 7.00
CA LEU A 74 -7.65 23.89 6.22
C LEU A 74 -8.84 22.99 6.52
N VAL A 75 -8.63 21.68 6.67
CA VAL A 75 -9.71 20.75 7.08
C VAL A 75 -10.31 21.17 8.41
N ALA A 76 -9.47 21.45 9.42
CA ALA A 76 -9.96 21.90 10.73
C ALA A 76 -10.79 23.20 10.62
N ARG A 77 -10.27 24.19 9.88
CA ARG A 77 -10.95 25.47 9.70
C ARG A 77 -12.30 25.38 9.00
N GLU A 78 -12.39 24.64 7.89
CA GLU A 78 -13.64 24.51 7.13
C GLU A 78 -14.70 23.67 7.87
N GLN A 79 -14.27 22.77 8.76
CA GLN A 79 -15.17 22.04 9.64
C GLN A 79 -15.84 22.96 10.66
N ASP A 80 -15.08 23.91 11.21
CA ASP A 80 -15.60 24.89 12.18
C ASP A 80 -16.50 25.92 11.51
N ALA A 81 -16.22 26.27 10.24
CA ALA A 81 -16.98 27.25 9.47
C ALA A 81 -18.28 26.71 8.85
N GLY A 82 -18.51 25.40 8.86
CA GLY A 82 -19.72 24.79 8.28
C GLY A 82 -19.83 24.81 6.76
N ALA A 83 -18.73 25.08 6.04
CA ALA A 83 -18.70 25.16 4.57
C ALA A 83 -18.62 23.76 3.94
N ALA A 84 -19.76 23.08 3.78
CA ALA A 84 -19.84 21.70 3.34
C ALA A 84 -19.11 21.41 2.02
N GLY A 85 -19.19 22.29 1.02
CA GLY A 85 -18.58 22.09 -0.31
C GLY A 85 -17.05 22.00 -0.25
N ASN A 86 -16.40 22.93 0.45
CA ASN A 86 -14.94 22.94 0.62
C ASN A 86 -14.49 21.76 1.50
N ALA A 87 -15.24 21.48 2.57
CA ALA A 87 -14.94 20.38 3.47
C ALA A 87 -14.90 19.03 2.75
N MET A 88 -15.78 18.76 1.78
CA MET A 88 -15.79 17.52 1.01
C MET A 88 -14.51 17.32 0.20
N THR A 89 -14.05 18.34 -0.54
CA THR A 89 -12.81 18.24 -1.32
C THR A 89 -11.59 18.07 -0.40
N LEU A 90 -11.53 18.82 0.69
CA LEU A 90 -10.42 18.75 1.64
C LEU A 90 -10.37 17.39 2.36
N LEU A 91 -11.52 16.80 2.70
CA LEU A 91 -11.60 15.44 3.26
C LEU A 91 -11.13 14.38 2.26
N GLN A 92 -11.43 14.54 0.96
CA GLN A 92 -10.91 13.64 -0.07
C GLN A 92 -9.39 13.68 -0.14
N LEU A 93 -8.82 14.88 -0.19
CA LEU A 93 -7.37 15.05 -0.23
C LEU A 93 -6.71 14.53 1.04
N LEU A 94 -7.29 14.76 2.21
CA LEU A 94 -6.80 14.25 3.48
C LEU A 94 -6.82 12.72 3.53
N MET A 95 -7.89 12.09 3.05
CA MET A 95 -7.98 10.64 2.94
C MET A 95 -6.87 10.08 2.04
N LEU A 96 -6.63 10.70 0.89
CA LEU A 96 -5.58 10.27 -0.05
C LEU A 96 -4.17 10.45 0.51
N ASP A 97 -3.92 11.55 1.26
CA ASP A 97 -2.66 11.74 1.98
C ASP A 97 -2.45 10.67 3.07
N HIS A 98 -3.48 10.38 3.86
CA HIS A 98 -3.42 9.32 4.86
C HIS A 98 -3.16 7.96 4.22
N MET A 99 -3.81 7.63 3.10
CA MET A 99 -3.58 6.38 2.37
C MET A 99 -2.12 6.24 1.91
N GLY A 100 -1.57 7.27 1.28
CA GLY A 100 -0.19 7.26 0.79
C GLY A 100 0.85 7.17 1.92
N ALA A 101 0.58 7.83 3.06
CA ALA A 101 1.44 7.82 4.22
C ALA A 101 1.32 6.54 5.10
N GLY A 102 0.46 5.59 4.72
CA GLY A 102 0.24 4.37 5.50
C GLY A 102 -0.63 4.55 6.74
N ARG A 103 -1.28 5.68 6.92
CA ARG A 103 -2.23 5.94 8.01
C ARG A 103 -3.63 5.47 7.63
N TRP A 104 -3.78 4.17 7.50
CA TRP A 104 -4.97 3.58 6.89
C TRP A 104 -6.23 3.66 7.76
N ASP A 105 -6.09 3.67 9.10
CA ASP A 105 -7.22 3.83 10.02
C ASP A 105 -7.78 5.26 9.94
N GLU A 106 -6.91 6.26 9.91
CA GLU A 106 -7.30 7.65 9.73
C GLU A 106 -7.89 7.89 8.33
N ALA A 107 -7.35 7.22 7.31
CA ALA A 107 -7.90 7.27 5.96
C ALA A 107 -9.33 6.72 5.93
N GLU A 108 -9.58 5.57 6.55
CA GLU A 108 -10.91 4.97 6.63
C GLU A 108 -11.91 5.86 7.38
N GLN A 109 -11.51 6.36 8.52
CA GLN A 109 -12.35 7.27 9.33
C GLN A 109 -12.70 8.53 8.51
N THR A 110 -11.71 9.14 7.85
CA THR A 110 -11.91 10.31 6.99
C THR A 110 -12.84 10.00 5.82
N GLY A 111 -12.64 8.86 5.17
CA GLY A 111 -13.45 8.41 4.05
C GLY A 111 -14.91 8.13 4.43
N ARG A 112 -15.16 7.45 5.54
CA ARG A 112 -16.51 7.18 6.07
C ARG A 112 -17.24 8.48 6.40
N ARG A 113 -16.56 9.40 7.08
CA ARG A 113 -17.10 10.73 7.39
C ARG A 113 -17.45 11.52 6.14
N GLY A 114 -16.55 11.53 5.12
CA GLY A 114 -16.78 12.19 3.85
C GLY A 114 -17.95 11.58 3.08
N LEU A 115 -18.08 10.25 3.07
CA LEU A 115 -19.19 9.54 2.44
C LEU A 115 -20.53 9.87 3.11
N GLU A 116 -20.58 9.90 4.44
CA GLU A 116 -21.77 10.28 5.19
C GLU A 116 -22.19 11.73 4.87
N LEU A 117 -21.25 12.67 4.94
CA LEU A 117 -21.48 14.08 4.64
C LEU A 117 -22.05 14.27 3.23
N THR A 118 -21.40 13.68 2.23
CA THR A 118 -21.79 13.81 0.82
C THR A 118 -23.14 13.15 0.52
N THR A 119 -23.43 12.03 1.17
CA THR A 119 -24.73 11.34 1.03
C THR A 119 -25.84 12.17 1.66
N ARG A 120 -25.63 12.71 2.86
CA ARG A 120 -26.62 13.56 3.57
C ARG A 120 -26.99 14.81 2.76
N HIS A 121 -26.03 15.41 2.07
CA HIS A 121 -26.23 16.63 1.29
C HIS A 121 -26.58 16.37 -0.20
N GLY A 122 -26.68 15.11 -0.64
CA GLY A 122 -27.07 14.76 -2.01
C GLY A 122 -25.97 14.98 -3.05
N TYR A 123 -24.69 15.11 -2.67
CA TYR A 123 -23.57 15.31 -3.59
C TYR A 123 -23.07 13.97 -4.16
N ALA A 124 -23.82 13.41 -5.10
CA ALA A 124 -23.62 12.07 -5.64
C ALA A 124 -22.20 11.85 -6.21
N LEU A 125 -21.63 12.82 -6.92
CA LEU A 125 -20.28 12.69 -7.49
C LEU A 125 -19.25 12.48 -6.38
N PHE A 126 -19.26 13.33 -5.35
CA PHE A 126 -18.34 13.23 -4.21
C PHE A 126 -18.55 11.94 -3.41
N ALA A 127 -19.81 11.50 -3.25
CA ALA A 127 -20.11 10.23 -2.60
C ALA A 127 -19.46 9.03 -3.32
N HIS A 128 -19.52 9.01 -4.66
CA HIS A 128 -18.89 7.96 -5.46
C HIS A 128 -17.35 8.07 -5.49
N GLN A 129 -16.79 9.26 -5.35
CA GLN A 129 -15.35 9.44 -5.15
C GLN A 129 -14.90 8.82 -3.82
N PHE A 130 -15.58 9.12 -2.70
CA PHE A 130 -15.28 8.49 -1.40
C PHE A 130 -15.46 6.97 -1.45
N ARG A 131 -16.49 6.47 -2.15
CA ARG A 131 -16.65 5.02 -2.36
C ARG A 131 -15.46 4.41 -3.10
N ALA A 132 -14.93 5.09 -4.13
CA ALA A 132 -13.78 4.61 -4.88
C ALA A 132 -12.51 4.56 -4.01
N PHE A 133 -12.29 5.56 -3.16
CA PHE A 133 -11.15 5.60 -2.26
C PHE A 133 -11.26 4.56 -1.12
N LEU A 134 -12.45 4.41 -0.53
CA LEU A 134 -12.74 3.35 0.46
C LEU A 134 -12.57 1.95 -0.15
N ALA A 135 -13.00 1.77 -1.40
CA ALA A 135 -12.79 0.51 -2.12
C ALA A 135 -11.30 0.19 -2.29
N MET A 136 -10.47 1.19 -2.64
CA MET A 136 -9.03 1.02 -2.78
C MET A 136 -8.39 0.66 -1.45
N LEU A 137 -8.77 1.34 -0.36
CA LEU A 137 -8.27 1.05 0.98
C LEU A 137 -8.65 -0.37 1.45
N ALA A 138 -9.90 -0.79 1.19
CA ALA A 138 -10.36 -2.15 1.46
C ALA A 138 -9.55 -3.18 0.68
N ALA A 139 -9.24 -2.90 -0.60
CA ALA A 139 -8.38 -3.77 -1.41
C ALA A 139 -6.95 -3.85 -0.85
N TYR A 140 -6.37 -2.74 -0.39
CA TYR A 140 -5.05 -2.73 0.28
C TYR A 140 -5.03 -3.61 1.53
N ARG A 141 -6.11 -3.62 2.31
CA ARG A 141 -6.25 -4.47 3.50
C ARG A 141 -6.59 -5.93 3.21
N GLY A 142 -7.04 -6.22 1.99
CA GLY A 142 -7.50 -7.55 1.60
C GLY A 142 -8.98 -7.82 1.90
N ASP A 143 -9.74 -6.81 2.31
CA ASP A 143 -11.20 -6.90 2.37
C ASP A 143 -11.78 -6.76 0.96
N THR A 144 -11.63 -7.85 0.22
CA THR A 144 -11.97 -7.90 -1.20
C THR A 144 -13.47 -7.84 -1.48
N ASP A 145 -14.30 -8.20 -0.51
CA ASP A 145 -15.76 -8.16 -0.66
C ASP A 145 -16.28 -6.72 -0.53
N SER A 146 -15.81 -5.97 0.46
CA SER A 146 -16.09 -4.53 0.58
C SER A 146 -15.52 -3.75 -0.60
N ALA A 147 -14.30 -4.06 -1.05
CA ALA A 147 -13.69 -3.45 -2.22
C ALA A 147 -14.56 -3.63 -3.48
N ASP A 148 -14.99 -4.86 -3.77
CA ASP A 148 -15.85 -5.18 -4.90
C ASP A 148 -17.26 -4.58 -4.77
N GLY A 149 -17.81 -4.53 -3.57
CA GLY A 149 -19.10 -3.89 -3.30
C GLY A 149 -19.09 -2.41 -3.66
N HIS A 150 -18.11 -1.67 -3.16
CA HIS A 150 -17.93 -0.25 -3.48
C HIS A 150 -17.58 -0.03 -4.94
N ARG A 151 -16.68 -0.83 -5.53
CA ARG A 151 -16.29 -0.76 -6.93
C ARG A 151 -17.48 -0.87 -7.86
N ARG A 152 -18.32 -1.90 -7.67
CA ARG A 152 -19.55 -2.10 -8.47
C ARG A 152 -20.53 -0.94 -8.34
N ALA A 153 -20.68 -0.37 -7.15
CA ALA A 153 -21.51 0.81 -6.94
C ALA A 153 -20.98 2.04 -7.71
N VAL A 154 -19.66 2.22 -7.76
CA VAL A 154 -19.02 3.28 -8.55
C VAL A 154 -19.26 3.05 -10.05
N GLU A 155 -19.01 1.84 -10.56
CA GLU A 155 -19.19 1.48 -11.98
C GLU A 155 -20.66 1.66 -12.44
N ALA A 156 -21.60 1.17 -11.65
CA ALA A 156 -23.03 1.28 -11.97
C ALA A 156 -23.49 2.73 -12.05
N TRP A 157 -22.90 3.63 -11.28
CA TRP A 157 -23.25 5.04 -11.30
C TRP A 157 -22.46 5.83 -12.35
N ALA A 158 -21.16 5.60 -12.48
CA ALA A 158 -20.26 6.36 -13.34
C ALA A 158 -20.34 5.94 -14.81
N GLY A 159 -20.52 4.64 -15.10
CA GLY A 159 -20.52 4.08 -16.44
C GLY A 159 -21.57 4.73 -17.35
N PRO A 160 -22.88 4.70 -17.02
CA PRO A 160 -23.92 5.33 -17.82
C PRO A 160 -23.74 6.85 -18.00
N ARG A 161 -23.06 7.49 -17.04
CA ARG A 161 -22.78 8.94 -17.04
C ARG A 161 -21.48 9.30 -17.75
N ARG A 162 -20.73 8.30 -18.23
CA ARG A 162 -19.42 8.45 -18.88
C ARG A 162 -18.42 9.26 -18.06
N ILE A 163 -18.41 9.05 -16.74
CA ILE A 163 -17.45 9.71 -15.85
C ILE A 163 -16.15 8.91 -15.84
N GLY A 164 -15.33 9.12 -16.87
CA GLY A 164 -14.16 8.31 -17.18
C GLY A 164 -13.15 8.20 -16.03
N TYR A 165 -12.94 9.28 -15.28
CA TYR A 165 -12.01 9.25 -14.16
C TYR A 165 -12.44 8.28 -13.04
N LEU A 166 -13.74 8.19 -12.72
CA LEU A 166 -14.26 7.22 -11.75
C LEU A 166 -14.21 5.79 -12.30
N THR A 167 -14.42 5.61 -13.60
CA THR A 167 -14.22 4.31 -14.25
C THR A 167 -12.77 3.85 -14.16
N GLN A 168 -11.80 4.75 -14.36
CA GLN A 168 -10.39 4.43 -14.15
C GLN A 168 -10.07 4.06 -12.70
N TYR A 169 -10.66 4.77 -11.72
CA TYR A 169 -10.53 4.39 -10.31
C TYR A 169 -11.13 3.01 -10.02
N ALA A 170 -12.30 2.70 -10.56
CA ALA A 170 -12.92 1.40 -10.41
C ALA A 170 -12.03 0.28 -10.99
N ASN A 171 -11.41 0.52 -12.14
CA ASN A 171 -10.42 -0.41 -12.71
C ASN A 171 -9.19 -0.55 -11.80
N ALA A 172 -8.65 0.54 -11.25
CA ALA A 172 -7.53 0.49 -10.31
C ALA A 172 -7.86 -0.33 -9.05
N VAL A 173 -9.06 -0.17 -8.50
CA VAL A 173 -9.56 -1.04 -7.42
C VAL A 173 -9.62 -2.50 -7.88
N GLY A 174 -10.10 -2.75 -9.10
CA GLY A 174 -10.12 -4.10 -9.68
C GLY A 174 -8.74 -4.74 -9.79
N VAL A 175 -7.72 -3.96 -10.20
CA VAL A 175 -6.32 -4.42 -10.22
C VAL A 175 -5.89 -4.85 -8.83
N MET A 176 -6.06 -3.97 -7.84
CA MET A 176 -5.58 -4.21 -6.48
C MET A 176 -6.32 -5.37 -5.79
N THR A 177 -7.64 -5.46 -5.98
CA THR A 177 -8.46 -6.57 -5.45
C THR A 177 -8.03 -7.91 -6.05
N ALA A 178 -7.75 -7.94 -7.36
CA ALA A 178 -7.29 -9.15 -8.03
C ALA A 178 -5.86 -9.55 -7.60
N LEU A 179 -4.94 -8.57 -7.41
CA LEU A 179 -3.61 -8.82 -6.84
C LEU A 179 -3.71 -9.38 -5.42
N ALA A 180 -4.59 -8.84 -4.58
CA ALA A 180 -4.83 -9.33 -3.22
C ALA A 180 -5.31 -10.79 -3.19
N ARG A 181 -6.06 -11.22 -4.23
CA ARG A 181 -6.50 -12.60 -4.43
C ARG A 181 -5.49 -13.48 -5.17
N SER A 182 -4.32 -12.94 -5.54
CA SER A 182 -3.34 -13.59 -6.42
C SER A 182 -3.90 -13.99 -7.81
N ASP A 183 -4.98 -13.36 -8.25
CA ASP A 183 -5.54 -13.51 -9.60
C ASP A 183 -4.87 -12.52 -10.56
N HIS A 184 -3.65 -12.85 -10.95
CA HIS A 184 -2.80 -11.97 -11.74
C HIS A 184 -3.33 -11.74 -13.16
N ALA A 185 -4.03 -12.71 -13.74
CA ALA A 185 -4.63 -12.56 -15.08
C ALA A 185 -5.77 -11.55 -15.06
N THR A 186 -6.63 -11.59 -14.05
CA THR A 186 -7.69 -10.58 -13.86
C THR A 186 -7.11 -9.22 -13.52
N ALA A 187 -6.06 -9.14 -12.68
CA ALA A 187 -5.35 -7.89 -12.38
C ALA A 187 -4.80 -7.24 -13.65
N TYR A 188 -4.16 -8.03 -14.51
CA TYR A 188 -3.63 -7.55 -15.78
C TYR A 188 -4.73 -7.01 -16.72
N ARG A 189 -5.88 -7.68 -16.84
CA ARG A 189 -7.02 -7.19 -17.61
C ARG A 189 -7.55 -5.84 -17.12
N PHE A 190 -7.66 -5.65 -15.81
CA PHE A 190 -8.06 -4.37 -15.25
C PHE A 190 -6.99 -3.29 -15.49
N ALA A 191 -5.71 -3.62 -15.35
CA ALA A 191 -4.60 -2.70 -15.58
C ALA A 191 -4.58 -2.20 -17.04
N THR A 192 -4.75 -3.09 -18.02
CA THR A 192 -4.84 -2.73 -19.44
C THR A 192 -6.09 -1.94 -19.81
N ALA A 193 -7.17 -2.01 -19.00
CA ALA A 193 -8.34 -1.14 -19.15
C ALA A 193 -8.11 0.30 -18.65
N ILE A 194 -7.04 0.55 -17.86
CA ILE A 194 -6.65 1.90 -17.46
C ILE A 194 -5.76 2.53 -18.53
N THR A 195 -4.76 1.79 -19.00
CA THR A 195 -3.80 2.25 -20.00
C THR A 195 -3.22 1.06 -20.78
N ALA A 196 -2.95 1.26 -22.07
CA ALA A 196 -2.26 0.24 -22.84
C ALA A 196 -0.78 0.10 -22.41
N PRO A 197 -0.17 -1.10 -22.57
CA PRO A 197 1.22 -1.31 -22.22
C PRO A 197 2.16 -0.34 -22.95
N GLY A 198 2.92 0.46 -22.19
CA GLY A 198 3.84 1.45 -22.73
C GLY A 198 3.22 2.82 -23.00
N GLU A 199 1.98 3.04 -22.62
CA GLU A 199 1.30 4.32 -22.81
C GLU A 199 1.06 5.06 -21.49
N PHE A 200 1.42 6.34 -21.47
CA PHE A 200 1.13 7.27 -20.38
C PHE A 200 0.52 8.53 -20.95
N ALA A 201 -0.76 8.51 -21.30
CA ALA A 201 -1.45 9.70 -21.79
C ALA A 201 -1.44 10.81 -20.73
N PRO A 202 -1.14 12.07 -21.09
CA PRO A 202 -1.02 13.18 -20.12
C PRO A 202 -2.25 13.38 -19.24
N HIS A 203 -3.44 13.08 -19.76
CA HIS A 203 -4.72 13.22 -19.06
C HIS A 203 -5.11 11.99 -18.21
N SER A 204 -4.36 10.89 -18.32
CA SER A 204 -4.64 9.68 -17.53
C SER A 204 -3.94 9.77 -16.16
N GLN A 205 -4.72 10.05 -15.12
CA GLN A 205 -4.18 10.15 -13.77
C GLN A 205 -3.87 8.80 -13.13
N GLN A 206 -4.65 7.77 -13.48
CA GLN A 206 -4.49 6.47 -12.86
C GLN A 206 -3.32 5.68 -13.45
N ALA A 207 -2.94 5.93 -14.71
CA ALA A 207 -1.82 5.23 -15.34
C ALA A 207 -0.50 5.34 -14.55
N PRO A 208 -0.02 6.54 -14.14
CA PRO A 208 1.16 6.64 -13.29
C PRO A 208 0.96 6.03 -11.89
N ARG A 209 -0.24 6.13 -11.32
CA ARG A 209 -0.54 5.65 -9.97
C ARG A 209 -0.60 4.14 -9.88
N THR A 210 -0.97 3.46 -10.96
CA THR A 210 -1.05 2.00 -11.06
C THR A 210 0.16 1.37 -11.74
N LEU A 211 1.25 2.12 -11.94
CA LEU A 211 2.45 1.63 -12.63
C LEU A 211 3.01 0.34 -11.99
N LEU A 212 3.21 0.35 -10.68
CA LEU A 212 3.74 -0.82 -9.96
C LEU A 212 2.78 -2.00 -10.03
N ASP A 213 1.48 -1.73 -9.93
CA ASP A 213 0.41 -2.75 -9.98
C ASP A 213 0.32 -3.39 -11.36
N PHE A 214 0.42 -2.57 -12.43
CA PHE A 214 0.45 -3.03 -13.81
C PHE A 214 1.63 -3.96 -14.04
N VAL A 215 2.83 -3.52 -13.62
CA VAL A 215 4.05 -4.30 -13.82
C VAL A 215 4.01 -5.60 -13.04
N GLU A 216 3.57 -5.58 -11.77
CA GLU A 216 3.42 -6.78 -10.97
C GLU A 216 2.43 -7.76 -11.61
N ALA A 217 1.25 -7.28 -12.02
CA ALA A 217 0.23 -8.09 -12.67
C ALA A 217 0.75 -8.71 -13.98
N ALA A 218 1.42 -7.91 -14.83
CA ALA A 218 1.95 -8.34 -16.12
C ALA A 218 3.07 -9.38 -15.96
N VAL A 219 4.05 -9.15 -15.07
CA VAL A 219 5.14 -10.11 -14.80
C VAL A 219 4.57 -11.44 -14.32
N ARG A 220 3.62 -11.41 -13.38
CA ARG A 220 3.05 -12.62 -12.77
C ARG A 220 2.07 -13.37 -13.66
N SER A 221 1.47 -12.70 -14.64
CA SER A 221 0.59 -13.33 -15.64
C SER A 221 1.33 -13.74 -16.93
N GLY A 222 2.67 -13.63 -16.95
CA GLY A 222 3.49 -14.08 -18.09
C GLY A 222 3.70 -13.04 -19.20
N HIS A 223 3.30 -11.78 -18.99
CA HIS A 223 3.42 -10.68 -19.96
C HIS A 223 4.69 -9.83 -19.74
N LEU A 224 5.84 -10.48 -19.47
CA LEU A 224 7.08 -9.80 -19.11
C LEU A 224 7.52 -8.74 -20.14
N GLY A 225 7.34 -9.02 -21.44
CA GLY A 225 7.69 -8.07 -22.50
C GLY A 225 6.89 -6.76 -22.43
N GLU A 226 5.61 -6.85 -22.08
CA GLU A 226 4.73 -5.70 -21.92
C GLU A 226 5.02 -4.95 -20.60
N ALA A 227 5.30 -5.67 -19.53
CA ALA A 227 5.76 -5.10 -18.26
C ALA A 227 7.02 -4.26 -18.45
N ARG A 228 8.02 -4.82 -19.16
CA ARG A 228 9.29 -4.13 -19.47
C ARG A 228 9.04 -2.87 -20.31
N ARG A 229 8.24 -2.97 -21.36
CA ARG A 229 7.87 -1.83 -22.19
C ARG A 229 7.17 -0.74 -21.37
N HIS A 230 6.28 -1.12 -20.45
CA HIS A 230 5.56 -0.17 -19.60
C HIS A 230 6.48 0.53 -18.59
N ALA A 231 7.40 -0.20 -17.95
CA ALA A 231 8.40 0.37 -17.03
C ALA A 231 9.36 1.33 -17.76
N GLN A 232 9.81 0.99 -18.97
CA GLN A 232 10.65 1.85 -19.80
C GLN A 232 9.92 3.13 -20.25
N ALA A 233 8.66 3.00 -20.63
CA ALA A 233 7.83 4.15 -21.01
C ALA A 233 7.58 5.11 -19.85
N ALA A 234 7.46 4.61 -18.62
CA ALA A 234 7.35 5.44 -17.42
C ALA A 234 8.59 6.32 -17.23
N LEU A 235 9.78 5.75 -17.43
CA LEU A 235 11.04 6.49 -17.38
C LEU A 235 11.13 7.52 -18.50
N ALA A 236 10.83 7.11 -19.74
CA ALA A 236 10.82 8.01 -20.91
C ALA A 236 9.82 9.16 -20.79
N ALA A 237 8.69 8.93 -20.11
CA ALA A 237 7.69 9.96 -19.79
C ALA A 237 8.14 10.91 -18.66
N GLY A 238 9.32 10.73 -18.06
CA GLY A 238 9.86 11.58 -17.01
C GLY A 238 9.16 11.43 -15.66
N LEU A 239 8.42 10.33 -15.40
CA LEU A 239 7.65 10.17 -14.16
C LEU A 239 8.50 10.29 -12.89
N PRO A 240 9.75 9.81 -12.81
CA PRO A 240 10.57 9.95 -11.60
C PRO A 240 10.86 11.40 -11.18
N ALA A 241 10.83 12.33 -12.12
CA ALA A 241 11.10 13.74 -11.84
C ALA A 241 9.87 14.49 -11.27
N LEU A 242 8.68 13.87 -11.28
CA LEU A 242 7.45 14.51 -10.83
C LEU A 242 7.28 14.43 -9.31
N SER A 243 7.59 13.30 -8.70
CA SER A 243 7.46 13.11 -7.24
C SER A 243 8.36 12.00 -6.71
N PRO A 244 8.69 12.01 -5.40
CA PRO A 244 9.42 10.91 -4.75
C PRO A 244 8.69 9.56 -4.89
N ARG A 245 7.35 9.56 -4.83
CA ARG A 245 6.56 8.34 -5.00
C ARG A 245 6.69 7.77 -6.41
N LEU A 246 6.58 8.61 -7.43
CA LEU A 246 6.72 8.18 -8.83
C LEU A 246 8.15 7.75 -9.13
N ALA A 247 9.16 8.36 -8.49
CA ALA A 247 10.54 7.89 -8.57
C ALA A 247 10.66 6.46 -7.99
N LEU A 248 10.14 6.22 -6.80
CA LEU A 248 10.14 4.92 -6.13
C LEU A 248 9.45 3.84 -6.97
N VAL A 249 8.21 4.07 -7.40
CA VAL A 249 7.45 3.05 -8.14
C VAL A 249 8.01 2.80 -9.55
N THR A 250 8.62 3.82 -10.19
CA THR A 250 9.29 3.63 -11.49
C THR A 250 10.55 2.79 -11.34
N ALA A 251 11.39 3.08 -10.35
CA ALA A 251 12.58 2.29 -10.07
C ALA A 251 12.22 0.84 -9.66
N GLY A 252 11.18 0.66 -8.83
CA GLY A 252 10.66 -0.66 -8.48
C GLY A 252 10.14 -1.44 -9.69
N ALA A 253 9.41 -0.78 -10.59
CA ALA A 253 8.93 -1.38 -11.84
C ALA A 253 10.09 -1.82 -12.76
N GLN A 254 11.14 -1.01 -12.85
CA GLN A 254 12.36 -1.37 -13.59
C GLN A 254 13.05 -2.58 -12.95
N ALA A 255 13.20 -2.61 -11.63
CA ALA A 255 13.79 -3.74 -10.91
C ALA A 255 12.99 -5.04 -11.13
N MET A 256 11.65 -4.99 -11.08
CA MET A 256 10.80 -6.15 -11.31
C MET A 256 10.92 -6.72 -12.73
N THR A 257 11.33 -5.91 -13.70
CA THR A 257 11.41 -6.29 -15.12
C THR A 257 12.85 -6.48 -15.61
N ALA A 258 13.85 -6.28 -14.75
CA ALA A 258 15.26 -6.41 -15.06
C ALA A 258 15.68 -7.85 -15.37
N GLN A 259 16.79 -7.98 -16.10
CA GLN A 259 17.48 -9.26 -16.28
C GLN A 259 18.18 -9.69 -14.99
N GLU A 260 18.60 -10.96 -14.93
CA GLU A 260 19.11 -11.56 -13.69
C GLU A 260 20.30 -10.83 -13.08
N GLU A 261 21.24 -10.40 -13.86
CA GLU A 261 22.52 -9.84 -13.41
C GLU A 261 22.38 -8.45 -12.75
N ASP A 262 21.33 -7.66 -13.11
CA ASP A 262 21.20 -6.27 -12.67
C ASP A 262 20.09 -6.05 -11.63
N ALA A 263 19.27 -7.07 -11.35
CA ALA A 263 18.02 -6.90 -10.63
C ALA A 263 18.21 -6.44 -9.19
N SER A 264 19.11 -7.05 -8.40
CA SER A 264 19.29 -6.73 -6.98
C SER A 264 19.77 -5.29 -6.78
N GLY A 265 20.72 -4.82 -7.56
CA GLY A 265 21.19 -3.43 -7.51
C GLY A 265 20.09 -2.42 -7.82
N LEU A 266 19.17 -2.74 -8.75
CA LEU A 266 18.02 -1.88 -9.07
C LEU A 266 16.99 -1.84 -7.94
N TYR A 267 16.73 -2.95 -7.25
CA TYR A 267 15.87 -2.97 -6.06
C TYR A 267 16.47 -2.15 -4.92
N GLU A 268 17.76 -2.32 -4.64
CA GLU A 268 18.48 -1.54 -3.64
C GLU A 268 18.46 -0.04 -3.97
N HIS A 269 18.72 0.31 -5.23
CA HIS A 269 18.61 1.69 -5.69
C HIS A 269 17.21 2.27 -5.46
N ALA A 270 16.15 1.54 -5.82
CA ALA A 270 14.77 1.98 -5.61
C ALA A 270 14.48 2.27 -4.13
N LEU A 271 14.91 1.36 -3.25
CA LEU A 271 14.67 1.47 -1.79
C LEU A 271 15.55 2.52 -1.10
N ALA A 272 16.66 2.92 -1.72
CA ALA A 272 17.56 3.98 -1.25
C ALA A 272 17.16 5.39 -1.72
N LEU A 273 16.18 5.52 -2.61
CA LEU A 273 15.74 6.83 -3.12
C LEU A 273 15.24 7.74 -1.99
N PRO A 274 15.58 9.04 -2.03
CA PRO A 274 15.06 10.01 -1.09
C PRO A 274 13.52 10.00 -1.08
N GLY A 275 12.94 9.91 0.12
CA GLY A 275 11.48 9.88 0.29
C GLY A 275 10.82 8.50 0.13
N ALA A 276 11.56 7.42 -0.17
CA ALA A 276 10.98 6.07 -0.26
C ALA A 276 10.22 5.65 1.02
N ALA A 277 10.72 6.06 2.19
CA ALA A 277 10.08 5.78 3.47
C ALA A 277 8.74 6.51 3.69
N LEU A 278 8.43 7.53 2.90
CA LEU A 278 7.14 8.25 2.97
C LEU A 278 5.98 7.43 2.38
N PHE A 279 6.29 6.39 1.59
CA PHE A 279 5.34 5.53 0.90
C PHE A 279 5.54 4.06 1.32
N PRO A 280 5.18 3.73 2.58
CA PRO A 280 5.54 2.44 3.18
C PRO A 280 4.93 1.24 2.47
N PHE A 281 3.75 1.38 1.88
CA PHE A 281 3.10 0.28 1.16
C PHE A 281 3.83 -0.09 -0.13
N GLU A 282 4.17 0.91 -0.95
CA GLU A 282 4.95 0.71 -2.18
C GLU A 282 6.35 0.18 -1.86
N ALA A 283 7.02 0.76 -0.87
CA ALA A 283 8.35 0.31 -0.45
C ALA A 283 8.33 -1.14 0.06
N ALA A 284 7.32 -1.53 0.83
CA ALA A 284 7.18 -2.90 1.32
C ALA A 284 6.89 -3.90 0.19
N ARG A 285 6.09 -3.54 -0.80
CA ARG A 285 5.85 -4.39 -1.98
C ARG A 285 7.11 -4.55 -2.84
N ILE A 286 7.91 -3.50 -2.99
CA ILE A 286 9.20 -3.57 -3.70
C ILE A 286 10.17 -4.48 -2.92
N ARG A 287 10.24 -4.37 -1.57
CA ARG A 287 11.03 -5.29 -0.74
C ARG A 287 10.55 -6.73 -0.85
N LEU A 288 9.25 -6.96 -0.86
CA LEU A 288 8.67 -8.29 -1.04
C LEU A 288 9.10 -8.89 -2.39
N ALA A 289 9.00 -8.13 -3.46
CA ALA A 289 9.42 -8.57 -4.80
C ALA A 289 10.95 -8.83 -4.86
N HIS A 290 11.76 -8.00 -4.18
CA HIS A 290 13.20 -8.20 -4.05
C HIS A 290 13.51 -9.50 -3.29
N GLY A 291 12.88 -9.71 -2.13
CA GLY A 291 13.08 -10.92 -1.35
C GLY A 291 12.67 -12.20 -2.09
N GLU A 292 11.57 -12.16 -2.83
CA GLU A 292 11.14 -13.26 -3.72
C GLU A 292 12.17 -13.54 -4.83
N ARG A 293 12.79 -12.49 -5.36
CA ARG A 293 13.84 -12.62 -6.36
C ARG A 293 15.08 -13.26 -5.76
N LEU A 294 15.63 -12.70 -4.68
CA LEU A 294 16.80 -13.22 -3.96
C LEU A 294 16.62 -14.69 -3.56
N ARG A 295 15.41 -15.09 -3.13
CA ARG A 295 15.11 -16.50 -2.81
C ARG A 295 15.22 -17.40 -4.05
N ARG A 296 14.73 -16.96 -5.20
CA ARG A 296 14.85 -17.72 -6.45
C ARG A 296 16.31 -17.85 -6.90
N ASP A 297 17.10 -16.81 -6.64
CA ASP A 297 18.52 -16.77 -6.97
C ASP A 297 19.40 -17.47 -5.87
N HIS A 298 18.74 -18.16 -4.90
CA HIS A 298 19.35 -18.90 -3.79
C HIS A 298 20.11 -18.03 -2.77
N GLU A 299 19.96 -16.72 -2.78
CA GLU A 299 20.52 -15.78 -1.81
C GLU A 299 19.66 -15.70 -0.54
N THR A 300 19.55 -16.82 0.17
CA THR A 300 18.55 -17.00 1.25
C THR A 300 18.71 -16.02 2.40
N THR A 301 19.93 -15.60 2.76
CA THR A 301 20.16 -14.65 3.85
C THR A 301 19.65 -13.26 3.48
N ALA A 302 20.05 -12.74 2.34
CA ALA A 302 19.57 -11.44 1.83
C ALA A 302 18.07 -11.45 1.59
N ALA A 303 17.52 -12.57 1.07
CA ALA A 303 16.09 -12.74 0.91
C ALA A 303 15.33 -12.57 2.24
N ARG A 304 15.81 -13.19 3.32
CA ARG A 304 15.20 -13.08 4.66
C ARG A 304 15.17 -11.64 5.16
N GLU A 305 16.26 -10.92 5.04
CA GLU A 305 16.35 -9.53 5.47
C GLU A 305 15.29 -8.66 4.80
N GLN A 306 15.13 -8.78 3.49
CA GLN A 306 14.11 -8.02 2.76
C GLN A 306 12.69 -8.46 3.12
N LEU A 307 12.43 -9.76 3.22
CA LEU A 307 11.11 -10.32 3.53
C LEU A 307 10.67 -10.01 4.96
N GLU A 308 11.58 -10.03 5.95
CA GLU A 308 11.26 -9.67 7.35
C GLU A 308 10.87 -8.19 7.46
N VAL A 309 11.58 -7.31 6.77
CA VAL A 309 11.23 -5.88 6.74
C VAL A 309 9.90 -5.66 6.05
N ALA A 310 9.67 -6.32 4.90
CA ALA A 310 8.41 -6.24 4.19
C ALA A 310 7.23 -6.75 5.05
N LEU A 311 7.39 -7.92 5.68
CA LEU A 311 6.37 -8.51 6.55
C LEU A 311 6.00 -7.58 7.71
N ARG A 312 6.98 -6.98 8.37
CA ARG A 312 6.73 -6.04 9.47
C ARG A 312 5.92 -4.85 8.99
N ILE A 313 6.36 -4.15 7.93
CA ILE A 313 5.68 -2.97 7.41
C ILE A 313 4.25 -3.33 6.97
N LEU A 314 4.07 -4.42 6.23
CA LEU A 314 2.76 -4.85 5.73
C LEU A 314 1.81 -5.27 6.86
N THR A 315 2.34 -5.86 7.94
CA THR A 315 1.56 -6.19 9.14
C THR A 315 1.12 -4.92 9.88
N ASP A 316 2.04 -3.98 10.07
CA ASP A 316 1.76 -2.70 10.75
C ASP A 316 0.72 -1.85 9.98
N LEU A 317 0.71 -1.93 8.65
CA LEU A 317 -0.28 -1.30 7.79
C LEU A 317 -1.64 -2.02 7.77
N GLY A 318 -1.70 -3.29 8.20
CA GLY A 318 -2.88 -4.13 8.03
C GLY A 318 -3.07 -4.65 6.59
N GLY A 319 -1.99 -4.70 5.79
CA GLY A 319 -1.98 -5.20 4.42
C GLY A 319 -1.91 -6.73 4.36
N HIS A 320 -2.96 -7.39 4.85
CA HIS A 320 -2.97 -8.83 5.09
C HIS A 320 -2.53 -9.71 3.91
N PRO A 321 -3.01 -9.53 2.66
CA PRO A 321 -2.61 -10.40 1.55
C PRO A 321 -1.11 -10.38 1.27
N TRP A 322 -0.51 -9.20 1.31
CA TRP A 322 0.93 -9.04 1.09
C TRP A 322 1.75 -9.51 2.29
N ALA A 323 1.26 -9.31 3.52
CA ALA A 323 1.89 -9.87 4.73
C ALA A 323 1.90 -11.40 4.72
N GLU A 324 0.77 -12.03 4.34
CA GLU A 324 0.70 -13.49 4.19
C GLU A 324 1.67 -14.00 3.12
N ARG A 325 1.76 -13.29 1.98
CA ARG A 325 2.71 -13.64 0.92
C ARG A 325 4.16 -13.50 1.40
N ALA A 326 4.52 -12.43 2.11
CA ALA A 326 5.84 -12.27 2.69
C ALA A 326 6.16 -13.40 3.69
N ARG A 327 5.19 -13.80 4.50
CA ARG A 327 5.33 -14.91 5.46
C ARG A 327 5.53 -16.25 4.75
N ALA A 328 4.79 -16.52 3.69
CA ALA A 328 4.95 -17.74 2.89
C ALA A 328 6.34 -17.82 2.25
N GLU A 329 6.84 -16.70 1.70
CA GLU A 329 8.17 -16.61 1.12
C GLU A 329 9.28 -16.79 2.18
N LEU A 330 9.15 -16.21 3.36
CA LEU A 330 10.06 -16.44 4.48
C LEU A 330 10.09 -17.93 4.88
N THR A 331 8.94 -18.57 4.97
CA THR A 331 8.86 -20.01 5.26
C THR A 331 9.58 -20.83 4.20
N ALA A 332 9.46 -20.44 2.93
CA ALA A 332 10.14 -21.10 1.81
C ALA A 332 11.67 -20.92 1.82
N THR A 333 12.22 -19.94 2.56
CA THR A 333 13.68 -19.82 2.77
C THR A 333 14.23 -20.83 3.78
N GLY A 334 13.41 -21.76 4.31
CA GLY A 334 13.83 -22.75 5.30
C GLY A 334 13.84 -22.25 6.74
N VAL A 335 13.38 -21.01 6.99
CA VAL A 335 13.08 -20.55 8.33
C VAL A 335 11.68 -21.05 8.68
N GLY A 336 11.58 -22.01 9.58
CA GLY A 336 10.38 -22.15 10.38
C GLY A 336 10.19 -20.78 11.06
N ILE A 337 9.20 -20.00 10.61
CA ILE A 337 8.85 -18.76 11.29
C ILE A 337 8.25 -19.18 12.63
N GLY A 338 9.13 -19.24 13.64
CA GLY A 338 8.70 -19.13 15.00
C GLY A 338 8.04 -17.78 15.12
N THR A 339 6.74 -17.75 15.20
CA THR A 339 5.98 -16.58 15.61
C THR A 339 6.61 -16.10 16.93
N ARG A 340 7.43 -15.04 16.87
CA ARG A 340 7.78 -14.30 18.08
C ARG A 340 6.45 -13.70 18.59
N GLY A 341 5.75 -14.50 19.37
CA GLY A 341 4.44 -14.13 19.90
C GLY A 341 3.42 -15.26 20.03
N GLY A 342 3.69 -16.44 19.47
CA GLY A 342 2.75 -17.56 19.55
C GLY A 342 2.90 -18.41 20.82
N GLY A 343 4.05 -18.40 21.46
CA GLY A 343 4.32 -19.10 22.72
C GLY A 343 3.52 -20.41 22.88
N TRP A 344 3.11 -20.70 24.10
CA TRP A 344 2.32 -21.85 24.49
C TRP A 344 0.96 -21.99 23.79
N GLN A 345 0.35 -20.86 23.38
CA GLN A 345 -0.97 -20.83 22.74
C GLN A 345 -0.95 -21.32 21.28
N SER A 346 0.21 -21.31 20.62
CA SER A 346 0.37 -21.78 19.23
C SER A 346 0.47 -23.29 19.08
N LEU A 347 0.58 -24.03 20.19
CA LEU A 347 0.66 -25.47 20.22
C LEU A 347 -0.73 -26.11 20.16
N THR A 348 -0.88 -27.15 19.34
CA THR A 348 -2.06 -28.02 19.39
C THR A 348 -2.17 -28.72 20.74
N VAL A 349 -3.34 -29.25 21.07
CA VAL A 349 -3.56 -29.98 22.35
C VAL A 349 -2.54 -31.11 22.52
N GLN A 350 -2.27 -31.87 21.45
CA GLN A 350 -1.30 -32.96 21.47
C GLN A 350 0.14 -32.46 21.59
N GLU A 351 0.50 -31.38 20.91
CA GLU A 351 1.83 -30.76 21.02
C GLU A 351 2.07 -30.21 22.43
N ARG A 352 1.06 -29.61 23.06
CA ARG A 352 1.12 -29.15 24.46
C ARG A 352 1.38 -30.30 25.43
N GLN A 353 0.67 -31.42 25.28
CA GLN A 353 0.89 -32.58 26.11
C GLN A 353 2.31 -33.15 25.98
N ILE A 354 2.82 -33.27 24.74
CA ILE A 354 4.19 -33.70 24.47
C ILE A 354 5.21 -32.76 25.06
N ALA A 355 5.03 -31.42 24.91
CA ALA A 355 5.93 -30.41 25.45
C ALA A 355 5.96 -30.43 26.98
N GLN A 356 4.80 -30.53 27.63
CA GLN A 356 4.69 -30.66 29.10
C GLN A 356 5.45 -31.89 29.61
N LEU A 357 5.20 -33.08 29.03
CA LEU A 357 5.89 -34.30 29.43
C LEU A 357 7.40 -34.24 29.17
N ALA A 358 7.81 -33.59 28.09
CA ALA A 358 9.24 -33.40 27.79
C ALA A 358 9.91 -32.42 28.76
N ALA A 359 9.22 -31.37 29.21
CA ALA A 359 9.70 -30.41 30.20
C ALA A 359 9.89 -31.02 31.60
N THR A 360 9.10 -32.06 31.94
CA THR A 360 9.31 -32.80 33.21
C THR A 360 10.48 -33.80 33.14
N GLY A 361 11.20 -33.82 32.00
CA GLY A 361 12.41 -34.64 31.84
C GLY A 361 12.17 -36.07 31.31
N LEU A 362 10.94 -36.46 30.96
CA LEU A 362 10.65 -37.78 30.40
C LEU A 362 11.36 -37.96 29.04
N THR A 363 11.90 -39.15 28.79
CA THR A 363 12.47 -39.50 27.49
C THR A 363 11.40 -39.66 26.40
N ASN A 364 11.78 -39.61 25.12
CA ASN A 364 10.83 -39.83 24.02
C ASN A 364 10.16 -41.21 24.08
N LYS A 365 10.83 -42.21 24.66
CA LYS A 365 10.27 -43.55 24.87
C LYS A 365 9.17 -43.54 25.95
N GLU A 366 9.40 -42.86 27.05
CA GLU A 366 8.43 -42.72 28.15
C GLU A 366 7.22 -41.87 27.75
N ILE A 367 7.45 -40.78 27.01
CA ILE A 367 6.35 -39.96 26.43
C ILE A 367 5.54 -40.79 25.46
N GLY A 368 6.20 -41.52 24.57
CA GLY A 368 5.53 -42.43 23.64
C GLY A 368 4.68 -43.47 24.32
N ALA A 369 5.18 -44.08 25.41
CA ALA A 369 4.43 -45.08 26.22
C ALA A 369 3.17 -44.43 26.86
N LYS A 370 3.27 -43.17 27.34
CA LYS A 370 2.13 -42.48 27.97
C LYS A 370 1.07 -41.98 26.99
N LEU A 371 1.48 -41.65 25.77
CA LEU A 371 0.58 -41.05 24.76
C LEU A 371 0.22 -42.04 23.62
N PHE A 372 0.64 -43.32 23.73
CA PHE A 372 0.46 -44.35 22.71
C PHE A 372 1.08 -43.96 21.35
N LEU A 373 2.26 -43.32 21.38
CA LEU A 373 3.01 -42.86 20.20
C LEU A 373 4.34 -43.61 20.09
N SER A 374 4.87 -43.71 18.86
CA SER A 374 6.24 -44.20 18.71
C SER A 374 7.25 -43.15 19.18
N PRO A 375 8.43 -43.57 19.73
CA PRO A 375 9.48 -42.60 20.11
C PRO A 375 9.91 -41.67 18.94
N ARG A 376 9.84 -42.19 17.71
CA ARG A 376 10.13 -41.43 16.48
C ARG A 376 9.07 -40.35 16.21
N THR A 377 7.80 -40.69 16.47
CA THR A 377 6.68 -39.73 16.35
C THR A 377 6.83 -38.59 17.39
N VAL A 378 7.18 -38.92 18.64
CA VAL A 378 7.46 -37.93 19.69
C VAL A 378 8.62 -37.02 19.28
N SER A 379 9.71 -37.58 18.72
CA SER A 379 10.85 -36.79 18.21
C SER A 379 10.43 -35.81 17.13
N SER A 380 9.59 -36.26 16.18
CA SER A 380 9.05 -35.42 15.11
C SER A 380 8.16 -34.29 15.62
N HIS A 381 7.37 -34.55 16.68
CA HIS A 381 6.58 -33.49 17.34
C HIS A 381 7.48 -32.47 18.03
N LEU A 382 8.47 -32.92 18.81
CA LEU A 382 9.40 -32.01 19.50
C LEU A 382 10.17 -31.14 18.51
N TYR A 383 10.58 -31.67 17.38
CA TYR A 383 11.23 -30.91 16.32
C TYR A 383 10.34 -29.77 15.76
N ARG A 384 9.02 -29.94 15.72
CA ARG A 384 8.06 -28.90 15.32
C ARG A 384 7.67 -27.96 16.46
N ILE A 385 7.71 -28.42 17.72
CA ILE A 385 7.38 -27.65 18.90
C ILE A 385 8.47 -26.62 19.23
N PHE A 386 9.74 -26.97 19.11
CA PHE A 386 10.86 -26.09 19.45
C PHE A 386 10.81 -24.74 18.71
N PRO A 387 10.63 -24.70 17.37
CA PRO A 387 10.47 -23.43 16.66
C PRO A 387 9.24 -22.62 17.09
N LYS A 388 8.11 -23.29 17.40
CA LYS A 388 6.89 -22.63 17.85
C LYS A 388 7.05 -21.95 19.22
N LEU A 389 7.92 -22.50 20.08
CA LEU A 389 8.23 -21.94 21.38
C LEU A 389 9.47 -21.01 21.35
N GLY A 390 10.11 -20.84 20.18
CA GLY A 390 11.32 -20.03 20.04
C GLY A 390 12.55 -20.59 20.75
N ILE A 391 12.59 -21.92 20.97
CA ILE A 391 13.70 -22.61 21.65
C ILE A 391 14.48 -23.50 20.69
N THR A 392 15.76 -23.69 20.99
CA THR A 392 16.64 -24.53 20.16
C THR A 392 17.03 -25.86 20.82
N SER A 393 16.65 -26.05 22.08
CA SER A 393 17.02 -27.24 22.83
C SER A 393 15.90 -27.72 23.74
N ARG A 394 15.92 -29.04 24.04
CA ARG A 394 14.97 -29.62 24.99
C ARG A 394 15.12 -29.05 26.40
N ALA A 395 16.33 -28.67 26.81
CA ALA A 395 16.57 -28.10 28.13
C ALA A 395 15.82 -26.77 28.35
N ALA A 396 15.62 -25.99 27.29
CA ALA A 396 14.90 -24.72 27.33
C ALA A 396 13.37 -24.86 27.42
N LEU A 397 12.83 -26.10 27.33
CA LEU A 397 11.37 -26.31 27.39
C LEU A 397 10.77 -25.89 28.71
N ARG A 398 11.45 -26.11 29.85
CA ARG A 398 10.97 -25.76 31.17
C ARG A 398 10.81 -24.25 31.32
N ASP A 399 11.85 -23.50 30.97
CA ASP A 399 11.85 -22.03 31.05
C ASP A 399 10.81 -21.41 30.12
N ALA A 400 10.62 -21.99 28.94
CA ALA A 400 9.60 -21.55 27.98
C ALA A 400 8.16 -21.82 28.46
N LEU A 401 7.95 -22.86 29.27
CA LEU A 401 6.65 -23.15 29.89
C LEU A 401 6.34 -22.20 31.04
N ASP A 402 7.33 -21.94 31.89
CA ASP A 402 7.20 -21.04 33.04
C ASP A 402 6.93 -19.61 32.60
N ALA A 403 7.55 -19.13 31.50
CA ALA A 403 7.30 -17.84 30.90
C ALA A 403 5.90 -17.67 30.27
N GLY A 404 5.24 -18.78 29.89
CA GLY A 404 3.89 -18.79 29.29
C GLY A 404 2.75 -18.93 30.27
N THR A 405 3.02 -19.16 31.55
CA THR A 405 2.03 -19.41 32.61
C THR A 405 1.80 -18.24 33.56
N VAL A 406 2.48 -17.11 33.39
CA VAL A 406 2.23 -15.89 34.18
C VAL A 406 1.04 -15.15 33.58
N PRO A 407 -0.12 -15.04 34.25
CA PRO A 407 -1.20 -14.14 33.85
C PRO A 407 -0.69 -12.69 33.92
N PRO A 408 -1.16 -11.77 33.05
CA PRO A 408 -0.82 -10.36 33.20
C PRO A 408 -1.29 -9.87 34.56
N ASP A 409 -0.39 -9.24 35.33
CA ASP A 409 -0.69 -8.53 36.56
C ASP A 409 -1.80 -7.53 36.30
N GLU A 410 -2.95 -7.73 36.95
CA GLU A 410 -3.97 -6.71 37.14
C GLU A 410 -3.43 -5.68 38.13
N GLY A 411 -2.99 -4.52 37.59
CA GLY A 411 -2.57 -3.35 38.31
C GLY A 411 -3.11 -2.09 37.66
#